data_3bd5239f3cef13c63aa1e56621631ad3
#
_entry.id   3bd5239f3cef13c63aa1e56621631ad3
#
_cell.length_a   1.000
_cell.length_b   1.000
_cell.length_c   1.000
_cell.angle_alpha   90.00
_cell.angle_beta   90.00
_cell.angle_gamma   90.00
#
_symmetry.space_group_name_H-M   'P 1'
#
loop_
_entity.id
_entity.type
_entity.pdbx_description
1 polymer ?
#
loop_
_entity_poly.entity_id
_entity_poly.type
_entity_poly.pdbx_seq_one_letter_code
_entity_poly.pdbx_strand_id
1 'polypeptide(L)'
;MKPVVFLIFLIGVGAMIQRTVDFSSEESSFSAIAVNYAIYRNEVFRYVYENNGLSGDIPLAVLDLPESWRALRNWRARVDAGRCYVYGDASMQEIMAVRQLFRGSFALGMASNGRLIPVMGNVITVPAFRECPAYILLYQFSPKDTGQSKVK
;
A
#
# COMPACT_ATOMS: atom_id res chain seq x y z
N MET A 1 -24.18 -50.25 4.52
CA MET A 1 -24.14 -48.89 5.09
C MET A 1 -22.70 -48.27 5.22
N LYS A 2 -21.64 -49.08 5.27
CA LYS A 2 -20.26 -48.60 5.38
C LYS A 2 -19.72 -47.74 4.21
N PRO A 3 -20.02 -48.01 2.90
CA PRO A 3 -19.47 -47.20 1.81
C PRO A 3 -20.05 -45.79 1.71
N VAL A 4 -21.32 -45.59 2.10
CA VAL A 4 -21.96 -44.26 2.05
C VAL A 4 -21.35 -43.29 3.05
N VAL A 5 -21.04 -43.76 4.27
CA VAL A 5 -20.40 -42.94 5.30
C VAL A 5 -18.99 -42.51 4.85
N PHE A 6 -18.25 -43.39 4.21
CA PHE A 6 -16.93 -43.11 3.67
C PHE A 6 -16.96 -42.07 2.53
N LEU A 7 -17.97 -42.16 1.65
CA LEU A 7 -18.19 -41.20 0.57
C LEU A 7 -18.47 -39.78 1.15
N ILE A 8 -19.36 -39.68 2.14
CA ILE A 8 -19.69 -38.39 2.78
C ILE A 8 -18.46 -37.80 3.47
N PHE A 9 -17.63 -38.63 4.10
CA PHE A 9 -16.38 -38.17 4.72
C PHE A 9 -15.40 -37.62 3.70
N LEU A 10 -15.21 -38.28 2.54
CA LEU A 10 -14.35 -37.81 1.45
C LEU A 10 -14.83 -36.48 0.84
N ILE A 11 -16.14 -36.30 0.67
CA ILE A 11 -16.72 -35.04 0.18
C ILE A 11 -16.48 -33.92 1.21
N GLY A 12 -16.65 -34.21 2.50
CA GLY A 12 -16.41 -33.25 3.57
C GLY A 12 -14.94 -32.78 3.66
N VAL A 13 -14.00 -33.72 3.54
CA VAL A 13 -12.56 -33.41 3.52
C VAL A 13 -12.19 -32.64 2.26
N GLY A 14 -12.73 -33.00 1.08
CA GLY A 14 -12.49 -32.28 -0.17
C GLY A 14 -12.97 -30.84 -0.11
N ALA A 15 -14.16 -30.58 0.46
CA ALA A 15 -14.69 -29.22 0.65
C ALA A 15 -13.86 -28.40 1.65
N MET A 16 -13.27 -29.03 2.65
CA MET A 16 -12.41 -28.36 3.62
C MET A 16 -11.05 -27.96 3.01
N ILE A 17 -10.48 -28.80 2.15
CA ILE A 17 -9.23 -28.53 1.44
C ILE A 17 -9.43 -27.36 0.46
N GLN A 18 -10.54 -27.32 -0.29
CA GLN A 18 -10.81 -26.22 -1.23
C GLN A 18 -10.87 -24.85 -0.51
N ARG A 19 -11.53 -24.77 0.64
CA ARG A 19 -11.60 -23.52 1.41
C ARG A 19 -10.23 -23.03 1.90
N THR A 20 -9.32 -23.92 2.27
CA THR A 20 -7.98 -23.55 2.71
C THR A 20 -7.10 -23.06 1.55
N VAL A 21 -7.27 -23.60 0.35
CA VAL A 21 -6.54 -23.17 -0.85
C VAL A 21 -6.99 -21.79 -1.30
N ASP A 22 -8.29 -21.49 -1.29
CA ASP A 22 -8.81 -20.18 -1.66
C ASP A 22 -8.34 -19.08 -0.70
N PHE A 23 -8.32 -19.35 0.61
CA PHE A 23 -7.85 -18.39 1.61
C PHE A 23 -6.35 -18.06 1.47
N SER A 24 -5.53 -19.04 1.14
CA SER A 24 -4.09 -18.82 0.93
C SER A 24 -3.77 -18.05 -0.35
N SER A 25 -4.61 -18.16 -1.39
CA SER A 25 -4.42 -17.44 -2.64
C SER A 25 -4.75 -15.94 -2.51
N GLU A 26 -5.77 -15.59 -1.75
CA GLU A 26 -6.12 -14.18 -1.47
C GLU A 26 -5.04 -13.51 -0.62
N GLU A 27 -4.56 -14.13 0.43
CA GLU A 27 -3.49 -13.60 1.29
C GLU A 27 -2.19 -13.37 0.50
N SER A 28 -1.85 -14.27 -0.39
CA SER A 28 -0.70 -14.14 -1.28
C SER A 28 -0.87 -12.98 -2.26
N SER A 29 -2.08 -12.72 -2.74
CA SER A 29 -2.41 -11.58 -3.61
C SER A 29 -2.24 -10.25 -2.89
N PHE A 30 -2.74 -10.10 -1.65
CA PHE A 30 -2.57 -8.87 -0.87
C PHE A 30 -1.10 -8.61 -0.53
N SER A 31 -0.33 -9.65 -0.25
CA SER A 31 1.11 -9.55 -0.03
C SER A 31 1.85 -9.07 -1.29
N ALA A 32 1.49 -9.58 -2.46
CA ALA A 32 2.08 -9.14 -3.74
C ALA A 32 1.79 -7.66 -4.01
N ILE A 33 0.57 -7.18 -3.74
CA ILE A 33 0.20 -5.77 -3.88
C ILE A 33 0.97 -4.90 -2.88
N ALA A 34 1.17 -5.36 -1.65
CA ALA A 34 1.96 -4.65 -0.65
C ALA A 34 3.42 -4.48 -1.08
N VAL A 35 4.04 -5.52 -1.60
CA VAL A 35 5.41 -5.47 -2.14
C VAL A 35 5.48 -4.56 -3.36
N ASN A 36 4.52 -4.65 -4.28
CA ASN A 36 4.43 -3.81 -5.46
C ASN A 36 4.37 -2.31 -5.10
N TYR A 37 3.53 -1.96 -4.12
CA TYR A 37 3.48 -0.61 -3.56
C TYR A 37 4.80 -0.18 -2.91
N ALA A 38 5.44 -1.06 -2.15
CA ALA A 38 6.69 -0.74 -1.47
C ALA A 38 7.82 -0.41 -2.44
N ILE A 39 7.92 -1.14 -3.56
CA ILE A 39 8.89 -0.86 -4.62
C ILE A 39 8.62 0.52 -5.21
N TYR A 40 7.38 0.79 -5.62
CA TYR A 40 6.98 2.09 -6.18
C TYR A 40 7.28 3.25 -5.21
N ARG A 41 6.86 3.13 -3.96
CA ARG A 41 7.08 4.14 -2.93
C ARG A 41 8.57 4.42 -2.71
N ASN A 42 9.40 3.39 -2.64
CA ASN A 42 10.83 3.56 -2.42
C ASN A 42 11.50 4.32 -3.57
N GLU A 43 11.12 4.04 -4.81
CA GLU A 43 11.62 4.77 -5.98
C GLU A 43 11.15 6.22 -5.99
N VAL A 44 9.89 6.48 -5.65
CA VAL A 44 9.39 7.85 -5.49
C VAL A 44 10.21 8.62 -4.46
N PHE A 45 10.51 8.00 -3.32
CA PHE A 45 11.29 8.68 -2.27
C PHE A 45 12.73 8.93 -2.68
N ARG A 46 13.36 7.97 -3.36
CA ARG A 46 14.69 8.15 -3.94
C ARG A 46 14.70 9.34 -4.90
N TYR A 47 13.75 9.37 -5.83
CA TYR A 47 13.62 10.44 -6.81
C TYR A 47 13.42 11.82 -6.14
N VAL A 48 12.53 11.92 -5.15
CA VAL A 48 12.28 13.18 -4.41
C VAL A 48 13.50 13.61 -3.60
N TYR A 49 14.24 12.68 -3.03
CA TYR A 49 15.46 12.97 -2.28
C TYR A 49 16.58 13.50 -3.19
N GLU A 50 16.74 12.92 -4.37
CA GLU A 50 17.75 13.33 -5.37
C GLU A 50 17.39 14.66 -6.04
N ASN A 51 16.11 15.00 -6.13
CA ASN A 51 15.61 16.19 -6.81
C ASN A 51 14.92 17.15 -5.81
N ASN A 52 15.71 17.90 -5.07
CA ASN A 52 15.19 18.84 -4.10
C ASN A 52 14.38 19.99 -4.75
N GLY A 53 13.29 20.39 -4.09
CA GLY A 53 12.46 21.50 -4.54
C GLY A 53 11.35 21.11 -5.52
N LEU A 54 11.14 19.82 -5.74
CA LEU A 54 10.02 19.34 -6.55
C LEU A 54 8.66 19.78 -5.96
N SER A 55 7.71 20.04 -6.86
CA SER A 55 6.31 20.29 -6.52
C SER A 55 5.42 19.77 -7.66
N GLY A 56 4.26 19.22 -7.31
CA GLY A 56 3.32 18.65 -8.27
C GLY A 56 3.38 17.13 -8.37
N ASP A 57 2.76 16.58 -9.40
CA ASP A 57 2.67 15.14 -9.61
C ASP A 57 3.98 14.58 -10.15
N ILE A 58 4.36 13.38 -9.71
CA ILE A 58 5.55 12.66 -10.17
C ILE A 58 5.11 11.63 -11.20
N PRO A 59 5.50 11.80 -12.49
CA PRO A 59 5.18 10.83 -13.52
C PRO A 59 5.91 9.50 -13.29
N LEU A 60 5.26 8.40 -13.66
CA LEU A 60 5.87 7.06 -13.58
C LEU A 60 7.16 6.97 -14.44
N ALA A 61 7.20 7.69 -15.55
CA ALA A 61 8.31 7.66 -16.51
C ALA A 61 9.65 8.20 -15.98
N VAL A 62 9.65 8.96 -14.89
CA VAL A 62 10.87 9.51 -14.29
C VAL A 62 11.44 8.63 -13.18
N LEU A 63 10.73 7.55 -12.81
CA LEU A 63 11.13 6.62 -11.77
C LEU A 63 11.96 5.48 -12.39
N ASP A 64 13.04 5.12 -11.74
CA ASP A 64 13.93 4.02 -12.14
C ASP A 64 13.42 2.69 -11.56
N LEU A 65 12.24 2.29 -12.00
CA LEU A 65 11.61 1.06 -11.58
C LEU A 65 12.23 -0.14 -12.31
N PRO A 66 12.32 -1.32 -11.68
CA PRO A 66 12.80 -2.52 -12.34
C PRO A 66 12.04 -2.81 -13.65
N GLU A 67 12.72 -3.26 -14.71
CA GLU A 67 12.11 -3.55 -16.01
C GLU A 67 10.93 -4.53 -15.93
N SER A 68 10.99 -5.48 -15.01
CA SER A 68 9.93 -6.46 -14.77
C SER A 68 8.77 -5.91 -13.92
N TRP A 69 8.94 -4.72 -13.32
CA TRP A 69 7.90 -4.16 -12.48
C TRP A 69 6.69 -3.72 -13.31
N ARG A 70 5.50 -4.05 -12.84
CA ARG A 70 4.24 -3.59 -13.41
C ARG A 70 3.33 -3.15 -12.27
N ALA A 71 2.64 -2.04 -12.47
CA ALA A 71 1.70 -1.52 -11.48
C ALA A 71 0.51 -2.47 -11.30
N LEU A 72 0.33 -3.02 -10.11
CA LEU A 72 -0.83 -3.86 -9.76
C LEU A 72 -2.05 -3.02 -9.36
N ARG A 73 -1.86 -1.74 -9.07
CA ARG A 73 -2.90 -0.74 -8.79
C ARG A 73 -2.49 0.58 -9.44
N ASN A 74 -3.40 1.52 -9.47
CA ASN A 74 -3.15 2.86 -10.02
C ASN A 74 -2.34 3.71 -9.02
N TRP A 75 -1.04 3.37 -8.88
CA TRP A 75 -0.14 4.10 -7.99
C TRP A 75 0.18 5.48 -8.55
N ARG A 76 0.10 6.49 -7.70
CA ARG A 76 0.40 7.89 -8.01
C ARG A 76 1.26 8.49 -6.91
N ALA A 77 2.02 9.51 -7.24
CA ALA A 77 2.81 10.27 -6.28
C ALA A 77 2.72 11.76 -6.57
N ARG A 78 2.76 12.56 -5.51
CA ARG A 78 2.70 14.02 -5.59
C ARG A 78 3.54 14.64 -4.47
N VAL A 79 4.21 15.72 -4.80
CA VAL A 79 4.86 16.59 -3.81
C VAL A 79 4.04 17.86 -3.65
N ASP A 80 3.67 18.17 -2.42
CA ASP A 80 2.93 19.38 -2.07
C ASP A 80 3.45 19.97 -0.76
N ALA A 81 3.72 21.28 -0.75
CA ALA A 81 4.25 22.00 0.41
C ALA A 81 5.49 21.33 1.05
N GLY A 82 6.36 20.73 0.24
CA GLY A 82 7.58 20.04 0.70
C GLY A 82 7.32 18.67 1.34
N ARG A 83 6.15 18.10 1.16
CA ARG A 83 5.77 16.75 1.60
C ARG A 83 5.49 15.87 0.40
N CYS A 84 6.00 14.65 0.44
CA CYS A 84 5.74 13.65 -0.59
C CYS A 84 4.58 12.75 -0.16
N TYR A 85 3.64 12.57 -1.07
CA TYR A 85 2.46 11.72 -0.92
C TYR A 85 2.49 10.64 -1.98
N VAL A 86 2.40 9.37 -1.56
CA VAL A 86 2.29 8.21 -2.45
C VAL A 86 0.96 7.54 -2.19
N TYR A 87 0.13 7.43 -3.20
CA TYR A 87 -1.25 6.98 -3.07
C TYR A 87 -1.72 6.11 -4.24
N GLY A 88 -2.82 5.43 -4.07
CA GLY A 88 -3.44 4.61 -5.09
C GLY A 88 -4.70 3.92 -4.60
N ASP A 89 -5.42 3.30 -5.51
CA ASP A 89 -6.64 2.58 -5.21
C ASP A 89 -6.30 1.24 -4.54
N ALA A 90 -6.72 1.06 -3.29
CA ALA A 90 -6.46 -0.16 -2.54
C ALA A 90 -7.66 -0.53 -1.65
N SER A 91 -7.93 -1.81 -1.51
CA SER A 91 -8.90 -2.33 -0.56
C SER A 91 -8.39 -2.23 0.89
N MET A 92 -9.29 -2.40 1.87
CA MET A 92 -8.89 -2.40 3.27
C MET A 92 -7.89 -3.53 3.58
N GLN A 93 -8.06 -4.72 2.99
CA GLN A 93 -7.16 -5.85 3.17
C GLN A 93 -5.75 -5.54 2.63
N GLU A 94 -5.66 -4.88 1.48
CA GLU A 94 -4.39 -4.45 0.88
C GLU A 94 -3.70 -3.38 1.75
N ILE A 95 -4.46 -2.41 2.28
CA ILE A 95 -3.94 -1.41 3.23
C ILE A 95 -3.37 -2.09 4.48
N MET A 96 -4.06 -3.10 5.01
CA MET A 96 -3.58 -3.85 6.16
C MET A 96 -2.31 -4.64 5.85
N ALA A 97 -2.21 -5.27 4.66
CA ALA A 97 -1.01 -5.96 4.21
C ALA A 97 0.19 -5.00 4.05
N VAL A 98 -0.02 -3.84 3.44
CA VAL A 98 1.01 -2.80 3.34
C VAL A 98 1.42 -2.32 4.74
N ARG A 99 0.48 -2.08 5.63
CA ARG A 99 0.78 -1.66 7.00
C ARG A 99 1.61 -2.71 7.76
N GLN A 100 1.31 -3.99 7.58
CA GLN A 100 2.09 -5.07 8.17
C GLN A 100 3.52 -5.07 7.63
N LEU A 101 3.71 -4.89 6.32
CA LEU A 101 5.02 -4.79 5.68
C LEU A 101 5.84 -3.62 6.26
N PHE A 102 5.20 -2.49 6.55
CA PHE A 102 5.85 -1.31 7.16
C PHE A 102 5.77 -1.28 8.69
N ARG A 103 5.63 -2.44 9.34
CA ARG A 103 5.65 -2.61 10.80
C ARG A 103 4.69 -1.67 11.56
N GLY A 104 3.52 -1.45 11.00
CA GLY A 104 2.47 -0.66 11.65
C GLY A 104 2.63 0.85 11.53
N SER A 105 3.34 1.36 10.51
CA SER A 105 3.53 2.80 10.29
C SER A 105 2.23 3.59 10.39
N PHE A 106 2.25 4.67 11.18
CA PHE A 106 1.12 5.59 11.38
C PHE A 106 0.88 6.52 10.18
N ALA A 107 1.85 6.61 9.25
CA ALA A 107 1.74 7.42 8.05
C ALA A 107 0.92 6.74 6.94
N LEU A 108 0.34 5.58 7.21
CA LEU A 108 -0.50 4.81 6.30
C LEU A 108 -1.95 4.85 6.75
N GLY A 109 -2.85 5.11 5.81
CA GLY A 109 -4.28 5.16 6.09
C GLY A 109 -5.13 5.38 4.84
N MET A 110 -6.41 5.59 5.05
CA MET A 110 -7.36 5.97 4.01
C MET A 110 -7.42 7.48 3.89
N ALA A 111 -7.37 8.02 2.68
CA ALA A 111 -7.62 9.44 2.45
C ALA A 111 -9.05 9.63 1.93
N SER A 112 -9.78 10.54 2.58
CA SER A 112 -11.11 10.94 2.17
C SER A 112 -11.33 12.43 2.49
N ASN A 113 -11.87 13.19 1.55
CA ASN A 113 -12.22 14.59 1.74
C ASN A 113 -11.10 15.46 2.37
N GLY A 114 -9.85 15.30 1.91
CA GLY A 114 -8.71 16.05 2.44
C GLY A 114 -8.26 15.63 3.83
N ARG A 115 -8.64 14.45 4.29
CA ARG A 115 -8.23 13.88 5.57
C ARG A 115 -7.64 12.50 5.36
N LEU A 116 -6.52 12.24 5.98
CA LEU A 116 -5.97 10.90 6.16
C LEU A 116 -6.52 10.33 7.45
N ILE A 117 -7.22 9.22 7.34
CA ILE A 117 -7.72 8.43 8.47
C ILE A 117 -6.76 7.25 8.63
N PRO A 118 -5.78 7.33 9.54
CA PRO A 118 -4.86 6.22 9.76
C PRO A 118 -5.63 5.05 10.40
N VAL A 119 -5.13 3.84 10.20
CA VAL A 119 -5.72 2.65 10.83
C VAL A 119 -5.60 2.72 12.37
N MET A 120 -4.61 3.45 12.87
CA MET A 120 -4.45 3.82 14.29
C MET A 120 -3.85 5.23 14.37
N GLY A 121 -4.33 6.04 15.29
CA GLY A 121 -3.84 7.40 15.55
C GLY A 121 -4.84 8.50 15.18
N ASN A 122 -4.38 9.72 15.16
CA ASN A 122 -5.21 10.89 14.90
C ASN A 122 -5.37 11.15 13.40
N VAL A 123 -6.51 11.69 13.02
CA VAL A 123 -6.78 12.14 11.65
C VAL A 123 -5.80 13.27 11.28
N ILE A 124 -5.18 13.17 10.12
CA ILE A 124 -4.22 14.14 9.59
C ILE A 124 -4.86 14.86 8.41
N THR A 125 -4.71 16.19 8.33
CA THR A 125 -5.13 16.95 7.15
C THR A 125 -4.13 16.70 6.02
N VAL A 126 -4.65 16.36 4.84
CA VAL A 126 -3.87 16.11 3.62
C VAL A 126 -4.49 16.91 2.46
N PRO A 127 -3.76 17.19 1.38
CA PRO A 127 -4.33 17.81 0.19
C PRO A 127 -5.55 17.03 -0.31
N ALA A 128 -6.56 17.75 -0.82
CA ALA A 128 -7.70 17.10 -1.47
C ALA A 128 -7.26 16.60 -2.84
N PHE A 129 -7.11 15.29 -2.98
CA PHE A 129 -6.83 14.64 -4.26
C PHE A 129 -8.15 14.51 -5.03
N ARG A 130 -8.29 15.24 -6.14
CA ARG A 130 -9.57 15.40 -6.86
C ARG A 130 -10.12 14.10 -7.50
N GLU A 131 -9.30 13.09 -7.67
CA GLU A 131 -9.65 11.88 -8.43
C GLU A 131 -9.55 10.60 -7.60
N CYS A 132 -9.64 10.70 -6.30
CA CYS A 132 -9.42 9.55 -5.45
C CYS A 132 -10.73 8.91 -5.02
N PRO A 133 -10.99 7.64 -5.38
CA PRO A 133 -12.07 6.86 -4.77
C PRO A 133 -11.87 6.73 -3.25
N ALA A 134 -12.88 6.28 -2.55
CA ALA A 134 -13.00 6.31 -1.10
C ALA A 134 -11.89 5.60 -0.30
N TYR A 135 -10.99 4.85 -0.97
CA TYR A 135 -9.95 4.05 -0.33
C TYR A 135 -8.60 4.35 -0.97
N ILE A 136 -7.73 5.08 -0.25
CA ILE A 136 -6.39 5.45 -0.70
C ILE A 136 -5.39 5.08 0.36
N LEU A 137 -4.35 4.41 -0.10
CA LEU A 137 -3.13 4.24 0.66
C LEU A 137 -2.32 5.53 0.54
N LEU A 138 -2.16 6.26 1.63
CA LEU A 138 -1.36 7.46 1.67
C LEU A 138 -0.16 7.25 2.59
N TYR A 139 1.03 7.55 2.08
CA TYR A 139 2.23 7.70 2.88
C TYR A 139 2.77 9.12 2.72
N GLN A 140 3.00 9.80 3.85
CA GLN A 140 3.55 11.14 3.90
C GLN A 140 5.01 11.08 4.35
N PHE A 141 5.90 11.77 3.61
CA PHE A 141 7.30 11.93 3.95
C PHE A 141 7.71 13.40 3.76
N SER A 142 8.46 13.96 4.69
CA SER A 142 9.08 15.27 4.55
C SER A 142 10.61 15.10 4.44
N PRO A 143 11.24 15.52 3.34
CA PRO A 143 12.70 15.47 3.20
C PRO A 143 13.45 16.26 4.29
N LYS A 144 12.76 17.19 4.95
CA LYS A 144 13.34 18.00 6.03
C LYS A 144 13.41 17.27 7.36
N ASP A 145 12.67 16.17 7.52
CA ASP A 145 12.62 15.39 8.77
C ASP A 145 13.75 14.34 8.88
N THR A 146 14.53 14.13 7.82
CA THR A 146 15.78 13.37 7.89
C THR A 146 16.84 14.24 8.55
N GLY A 147 16.68 14.40 9.88
CA GLY A 147 17.39 15.31 10.74
C GLY A 147 18.90 15.31 10.53
N GLN A 148 19.41 16.46 10.26
CA GLN A 148 20.73 16.85 10.79
C GLN A 148 20.63 16.90 12.32
N SER A 149 20.78 15.75 12.96
CA SER A 149 21.31 15.72 14.33
C SER A 149 22.73 16.24 14.24
N LYS A 150 22.92 17.57 14.40
CA LYS A 150 24.21 18.14 14.68
C LYS A 150 24.63 17.57 16.03
N VAL A 151 25.48 16.55 15.97
CA VAL A 151 26.31 16.15 17.09
C VAL A 151 27.26 17.36 17.32
N LYS A 152 27.04 18.07 18.40
CA LYS A 152 28.00 18.98 19.00
C LYS A 152 28.89 18.18 19.93
#